data_faaf73c46e1cb6b3e186c7106bfc4e8a
#
_entry.id   faaf73c46e1cb6b3e186c7106bfc4e8a
#
_cell.length_a   1.000
_cell.length_b   1.000
_cell.length_c   1.000
_cell.angle_alpha   90.00
_cell.angle_beta   90.00
_cell.angle_gamma   90.00
#
_symmetry.space_group_name_H-M   'P 1'
#
loop_
_entity.id
_entity.type
_entity.pdbx_description
1 polymer ?
#
loop_
_entity_poly.entity_id
_entity_poly.type
_entity_poly.pdbx_seq_one_letter_code
_entity_poly.pdbx_strand_id
1 'polypeptide(L)'
;MKGRTGAAVINVASISGRSAQLAMSGQYGAAKAALIFDTERWALAFVPHRVRVNTVSPGSILVEGNGWDRCRLANPAHFEDYVRHGFPMDRLGTAQEVADVIVFLASSGPTGSMAATFRRTVWSTRTPRSIAGRTRRGRGHLRDRHVPGGK
;
A
#
# COMPACT_ATOMS: atom_id res chain seq x y z
N MET A 1 -10.90 -18.17 -20.93
CA MET A 1 -10.93 -18.87 -19.63
C MET A 1 -12.22 -19.66 -19.41
N LYS A 2 -13.33 -19.22 -19.98
CA LYS A 2 -14.58 -20.00 -19.95
C LYS A 2 -14.35 -21.38 -20.60
N GLY A 3 -14.71 -22.46 -19.90
CA GLY A 3 -14.51 -23.83 -20.37
C GLY A 3 -13.25 -24.56 -19.85
N ARG A 4 -12.35 -23.89 -19.12
CA ARG A 4 -11.23 -24.57 -18.43
C ARG A 4 -11.57 -24.75 -16.97
N THR A 5 -11.67 -25.97 -16.49
CA THR A 5 -11.82 -26.26 -15.06
C THR A 5 -10.54 -25.88 -14.32
N GLY A 6 -10.67 -25.19 -13.19
CA GLY A 6 -9.54 -24.80 -12.33
C GLY A 6 -8.79 -23.53 -12.74
N ALA A 7 -9.30 -22.73 -13.69
CA ALA A 7 -8.69 -21.44 -14.02
C ALA A 7 -8.78 -20.45 -12.83
N ALA A 8 -7.75 -19.61 -12.69
CA ALA A 8 -7.71 -18.56 -11.70
C ALA A 8 -7.26 -17.22 -12.30
N VAL A 9 -7.84 -16.13 -11.81
CA VAL A 9 -7.43 -14.76 -12.08
C VAL A 9 -6.95 -14.18 -10.75
N ILE A 10 -5.74 -13.62 -10.74
CA ILE A 10 -5.17 -12.97 -9.57
C ILE A 10 -4.85 -11.51 -9.92
N ASN A 11 -5.61 -10.59 -9.33
CA ASN A 11 -5.39 -9.17 -9.49
C ASN A 11 -4.43 -8.66 -8.40
N VAL A 12 -3.41 -7.92 -8.80
CA VAL A 12 -2.46 -7.32 -7.87
C VAL A 12 -2.88 -5.86 -7.61
N ALA A 13 -3.57 -5.65 -6.50
CA ALA A 13 -3.98 -4.33 -6.03
C ALA A 13 -2.91 -3.69 -5.14
N SER A 14 -3.30 -3.03 -4.07
CA SER A 14 -2.41 -2.42 -3.08
C SER A 14 -3.18 -2.18 -1.78
N ILE A 15 -2.46 -2.13 -0.66
CA ILE A 15 -3.00 -1.65 0.61
C ILE A 15 -3.54 -0.22 0.49
N SER A 16 -2.98 0.61 -0.40
CA SER A 16 -3.45 1.97 -0.68
C SER A 16 -4.87 2.03 -1.27
N GLY A 17 -5.35 0.94 -1.86
CA GLY A 17 -6.75 0.83 -2.30
C GLY A 17 -7.73 0.49 -1.17
N ARG A 18 -7.24 0.21 0.04
CA ARG A 18 -8.05 -0.15 1.21
C ARG A 18 -7.96 0.84 2.35
N SER A 19 -6.87 1.57 2.43
CA SER A 19 -6.60 2.52 3.51
C SER A 19 -5.97 3.77 2.93
N ALA A 20 -6.61 4.90 3.15
CA ALA A 20 -6.10 6.20 2.72
C ALA A 20 -4.83 6.53 3.52
N GLN A 21 -3.79 6.95 2.80
CA GLN A 21 -2.52 7.40 3.36
C GLN A 21 -2.14 8.72 2.69
N LEU A 22 -1.91 9.76 3.49
CA LEU A 22 -1.58 11.10 2.96
C LEU A 22 -0.27 11.13 2.15
N ALA A 23 0.66 10.22 2.43
CA ALA A 23 1.93 10.13 1.72
C ALA A 23 1.81 9.46 0.33
N MET A 24 0.65 8.87 0.01
CA MET A 24 0.43 8.16 -1.25
C MET A 24 -0.46 8.98 -2.20
N SER A 25 -0.26 8.80 -3.50
CA SER A 25 -1.12 9.41 -4.51
C SER A 25 -2.57 8.94 -4.36
N GLY A 26 -3.50 9.90 -4.24
CA GLY A 26 -4.93 9.62 -4.16
C GLY A 26 -5.45 8.88 -5.40
N GLN A 27 -4.96 9.23 -6.59
CA GLN A 27 -5.33 8.58 -7.85
C GLN A 27 -4.91 7.12 -7.88
N TYR A 28 -3.70 6.81 -7.39
CA TYR A 28 -3.24 5.43 -7.28
C TYR A 28 -4.11 4.62 -6.32
N GLY A 29 -4.40 5.17 -5.15
CA GLY A 29 -5.29 4.54 -4.17
C GLY A 29 -6.68 4.27 -4.74
N ALA A 30 -7.28 5.27 -5.41
CA ALA A 30 -8.59 5.14 -6.05
C ALA A 30 -8.60 4.06 -7.14
N ALA A 31 -7.59 4.02 -8.01
CA ALA A 31 -7.47 2.99 -9.05
C ALA A 31 -7.34 1.58 -8.44
N LYS A 32 -6.58 1.43 -7.35
CA LYS A 32 -6.44 0.15 -6.66
C LYS A 32 -7.69 -0.26 -5.89
N ALA A 33 -8.47 0.69 -5.37
CA ALA A 33 -9.78 0.44 -4.78
C ALA A 33 -10.79 -0.04 -5.83
N ALA A 34 -10.82 0.59 -7.00
CA ALA A 34 -11.65 0.16 -8.12
C ALA A 34 -11.31 -1.28 -8.56
N LEU A 35 -10.01 -1.62 -8.67
CA LEU A 35 -9.57 -2.97 -9.00
C LEU A 35 -10.02 -4.01 -7.97
N ILE A 36 -10.01 -3.68 -6.68
CA ILE A 36 -10.50 -4.56 -5.61
C ILE A 36 -12.00 -4.80 -5.78
N PHE A 37 -12.78 -3.74 -5.98
CA PHE A 37 -14.21 -3.83 -6.18
C PHE A 37 -14.57 -4.65 -7.45
N ASP A 38 -13.90 -4.38 -8.58
CA ASP A 38 -14.12 -5.14 -9.80
C ASP A 38 -13.73 -6.61 -9.67
N THR A 39 -12.71 -6.92 -8.86
CA THR A 39 -12.35 -8.32 -8.58
C THR A 39 -13.51 -9.07 -7.92
N GLU A 40 -14.20 -8.46 -6.97
CA GLU A 40 -15.36 -9.05 -6.31
C GLU A 40 -16.51 -9.28 -7.31
N ARG A 41 -16.78 -8.29 -8.17
CA ARG A 41 -17.78 -8.44 -9.25
C ARG A 41 -17.42 -9.55 -10.22
N TRP A 42 -16.17 -9.65 -10.63
CA TRP A 42 -15.70 -10.71 -11.53
C TRP A 42 -15.77 -12.08 -10.86
N ALA A 43 -15.46 -12.16 -9.57
CA ALA A 43 -15.60 -13.40 -8.84
C ALA A 43 -17.05 -13.92 -8.94
N LEU A 44 -18.04 -13.06 -8.67
CA LEU A 44 -19.46 -13.42 -8.79
C LEU A 44 -19.83 -13.81 -10.24
N ALA A 45 -19.40 -13.05 -11.23
CA ALA A 45 -19.71 -13.30 -12.64
C ALA A 45 -19.08 -14.60 -13.18
N PHE A 46 -17.96 -15.04 -12.62
CA PHE A 46 -17.25 -16.23 -13.07
C PHE A 46 -17.55 -17.50 -12.27
N VAL A 47 -18.35 -17.41 -11.20
CA VAL A 47 -18.84 -18.58 -10.44
C VAL A 47 -19.41 -19.69 -11.34
N PRO A 48 -20.32 -19.39 -12.29
CA PRO A 48 -20.89 -20.43 -13.14
C PRO A 48 -19.89 -21.14 -14.07
N HIS A 49 -18.72 -20.50 -14.26
CA HIS A 49 -17.63 -21.01 -15.10
C HIS A 49 -16.53 -21.68 -14.30
N ARG A 50 -16.69 -21.80 -12.98
CA ARG A 50 -15.69 -22.38 -12.06
C ARG A 50 -14.31 -21.73 -12.19
N VAL A 51 -14.28 -20.42 -12.47
CA VAL A 51 -13.06 -19.61 -12.49
C VAL A 51 -12.97 -18.86 -11.16
N ARG A 52 -11.86 -19.03 -10.48
CA ARG A 52 -11.58 -18.28 -9.23
C ARG A 52 -11.00 -16.91 -9.56
N VAL A 53 -11.45 -15.88 -8.85
CA VAL A 53 -10.93 -14.53 -9.03
C VAL A 53 -10.56 -13.98 -7.64
N ASN A 54 -9.31 -13.62 -7.46
CA ASN A 54 -8.80 -13.16 -6.17
C ASN A 54 -8.00 -11.87 -6.31
N THR A 55 -7.88 -11.12 -5.21
CA THR A 55 -7.05 -9.92 -5.11
C THR A 55 -5.94 -10.14 -4.09
N VAL A 56 -4.71 -9.85 -4.48
CA VAL A 56 -3.58 -9.66 -3.57
C VAL A 56 -3.34 -8.15 -3.40
N SER A 57 -3.30 -7.68 -2.17
CA SER A 57 -3.07 -6.26 -1.85
C SER A 57 -1.76 -6.12 -1.04
N PRO A 58 -0.60 -6.08 -1.70
CA PRO A 58 0.68 -5.92 -1.01
C PRO A 58 0.77 -4.60 -0.27
N GLY A 59 1.55 -4.59 0.80
CA GLY A 59 2.02 -3.38 1.47
C GLY A 59 3.26 -2.79 0.79
N SER A 60 4.18 -2.28 1.61
CA SER A 60 5.44 -1.73 1.13
C SER A 60 6.42 -2.85 0.74
N ILE A 61 6.77 -2.91 -0.52
CA ILE A 61 7.65 -3.92 -1.10
C ILE A 61 8.89 -3.25 -1.66
N LEU A 62 10.07 -3.76 -1.31
CA LEU A 62 11.34 -3.30 -1.87
C LEU A 62 11.62 -4.06 -3.16
N VAL A 63 11.70 -3.32 -4.26
CA VAL A 63 12.07 -3.83 -5.58
C VAL A 63 13.03 -2.83 -6.21
N GLU A 64 14.06 -3.32 -6.85
CA GLU A 64 15.04 -2.52 -7.56
C GLU A 64 14.36 -1.49 -8.50
N GLY A 65 14.80 -0.24 -8.44
CA GLY A 65 14.28 0.87 -9.24
C GLY A 65 12.90 1.40 -8.80
N ASN A 66 12.24 0.84 -7.80
CA ASN A 66 10.98 1.40 -7.30
C ASN A 66 11.21 2.61 -6.38
N GLY A 67 10.11 3.22 -5.90
CA GLY A 67 10.18 4.39 -5.01
C GLY A 67 10.94 4.12 -3.71
N TRP A 68 10.77 2.95 -3.12
CA TRP A 68 11.46 2.56 -1.88
C TRP A 68 12.95 2.36 -2.11
N ASP A 69 13.33 1.78 -3.23
CA ASP A 69 14.72 1.60 -3.59
C ASP A 69 15.42 2.93 -3.84
N ARG A 70 14.77 3.85 -4.54
CA ARG A 70 15.29 5.22 -4.70
C ARG A 70 15.46 5.94 -3.37
N CYS A 71 14.52 5.81 -2.42
CA CYS A 71 14.66 6.37 -1.07
C CYS A 71 15.85 5.74 -0.32
N ARG A 72 16.01 4.41 -0.42
CA ARG A 72 17.12 3.67 0.18
C ARG A 72 18.47 4.14 -0.35
N LEU A 73 18.58 4.34 -1.65
CA LEU A 73 19.82 4.78 -2.30
C LEU A 73 20.13 6.25 -2.02
N ALA A 74 19.11 7.11 -1.93
CA ALA A 74 19.29 8.53 -1.70
C ALA A 74 19.75 8.85 -0.26
N ASN A 75 19.26 8.12 0.73
CA ASN A 75 19.63 8.32 2.14
C ASN A 75 19.46 7.01 2.93
N PRO A 76 20.47 6.12 2.90
CA PRO A 76 20.39 4.81 3.54
C PRO A 76 20.10 4.86 5.03
N ALA A 77 20.79 5.74 5.77
CA ALA A 77 20.62 5.83 7.22
C ALA A 77 19.20 6.28 7.62
N HIS A 78 18.64 7.24 6.91
CA HIS A 78 17.26 7.68 7.13
C HIS A 78 16.25 6.58 6.76
N PHE A 79 16.51 5.85 5.67
CA PHE A 79 15.68 4.74 5.24
C PHE A 79 15.67 3.62 6.28
N GLU A 80 16.83 3.24 6.82
CA GLU A 80 16.95 2.22 7.87
C GLU A 80 16.20 2.61 9.14
N ASP A 81 16.37 3.86 9.58
CA ASP A 81 15.67 4.39 10.75
C ASP A 81 14.15 4.38 10.54
N TYR A 82 13.70 4.83 9.36
CA TYR A 82 12.29 4.80 8.99
C TYR A 82 11.72 3.39 8.98
N VAL A 83 12.43 2.45 8.41
CA VAL A 83 12.00 1.03 8.32
C VAL A 83 11.93 0.41 9.72
N ARG A 84 12.93 0.61 10.55
CA ARG A 84 12.99 0.09 11.93
C ARG A 84 11.83 0.60 12.79
N HIS A 85 11.47 1.86 12.67
CA HIS A 85 10.39 2.44 13.48
C HIS A 85 9.01 2.33 12.86
N GLY A 86 8.92 2.16 11.55
CA GLY A 86 7.66 2.17 10.80
C GLY A 86 7.10 0.78 10.50
N PHE A 87 7.93 -0.27 10.54
CA PHE A 87 7.54 -1.62 10.14
C PHE A 87 7.81 -2.64 11.24
N PRO A 88 6.80 -3.46 11.62
CA PRO A 88 6.93 -4.42 12.72
C PRO A 88 7.98 -5.51 12.53
N MET A 89 8.41 -5.75 11.30
CA MET A 89 9.43 -6.74 10.96
C MET A 89 10.78 -6.11 10.64
N ASP A 90 10.95 -4.83 10.94
CA ASP A 90 12.16 -4.03 10.68
C ASP A 90 12.68 -4.14 9.24
N ARG A 91 11.80 -4.48 8.30
CA ARG A 91 12.09 -4.53 6.86
C ARG A 91 10.84 -4.34 6.00
N LEU A 92 11.04 -4.01 4.76
CA LEU A 92 10.00 -4.08 3.73
C LEU A 92 9.79 -5.52 3.25
N GLY A 93 8.67 -5.77 2.61
CA GLY A 93 8.42 -7.04 1.93
C GLY A 93 9.28 -7.18 0.67
N THR A 94 9.35 -8.39 0.16
CA THR A 94 10.05 -8.73 -1.08
C THR A 94 9.06 -9.07 -2.20
N ALA A 95 9.50 -8.95 -3.45
CA ALA A 95 8.70 -9.39 -4.59
C ALA A 95 8.40 -10.89 -4.53
N GLN A 96 9.34 -11.70 -4.02
CA GLN A 96 9.16 -13.14 -3.87
C GLN A 96 8.02 -13.48 -2.91
N GLU A 97 7.92 -12.80 -1.77
CA GLU A 97 6.83 -13.00 -0.81
C GLU A 97 5.45 -12.71 -1.41
N VAL A 98 5.38 -11.77 -2.34
CA VAL A 98 4.14 -11.48 -3.08
C VAL A 98 3.87 -12.58 -4.12
N ALA A 99 4.91 -13.00 -4.84
CA ALA A 99 4.82 -14.04 -5.86
C ALA A 99 4.37 -15.38 -5.26
N ASP A 100 4.88 -15.75 -4.09
CA ASP A 100 4.49 -16.99 -3.40
C ASP A 100 2.99 -17.04 -3.09
N VAL A 101 2.42 -15.89 -2.64
CA VAL A 101 0.97 -15.78 -2.42
C VAL A 101 0.20 -15.87 -3.73
N ILE A 102 0.68 -15.24 -4.80
CA ILE A 102 0.05 -15.30 -6.12
C ILE A 102 0.04 -16.74 -6.64
N VAL A 103 1.17 -17.43 -6.56
CA VAL A 103 1.30 -18.85 -6.99
C VAL A 103 0.38 -19.75 -6.17
N PHE A 104 0.34 -19.56 -4.85
CA PHE A 104 -0.58 -20.30 -3.98
C PHE A 104 -2.04 -20.11 -4.41
N LEU A 105 -2.46 -18.87 -4.64
CA LEU A 105 -3.84 -18.57 -5.08
C LEU A 105 -4.14 -19.04 -6.49
N ALA A 106 -3.14 -19.10 -7.36
CA ALA A 106 -3.27 -19.57 -8.73
C ALA A 106 -3.29 -21.09 -8.83
N SER A 107 -2.69 -21.80 -7.87
CA SER A 107 -2.60 -23.26 -7.87
C SER A 107 -3.98 -23.91 -7.69
N SER A 108 -4.09 -25.18 -8.08
CA SER A 108 -5.30 -26.01 -7.92
C SER A 108 -5.56 -26.46 -6.47
N GLY A 109 -4.85 -25.89 -5.49
CA GLY A 109 -5.03 -26.16 -4.06
C GLY A 109 -6.41 -25.77 -3.53
N PRO A 110 -6.62 -25.69 -2.22
CA PRO A 110 -7.93 -25.72 -1.57
C PRO A 110 -8.94 -24.77 -2.23
N THR A 111 -9.94 -25.39 -2.83
CA THR A 111 -10.88 -24.81 -3.78
C THR A 111 -11.96 -23.93 -3.16
N GLY A 112 -11.92 -23.70 -1.84
CA GLY A 112 -12.95 -22.95 -1.12
C GLY A 112 -12.94 -21.42 -1.32
N SER A 113 -11.89 -20.88 -1.93
CA SER A 113 -11.72 -19.43 -2.09
C SER A 113 -12.18 -19.01 -3.48
N MET A 114 -13.47 -18.74 -3.64
CA MET A 114 -14.01 -18.23 -4.91
C MET A 114 -13.88 -16.71 -5.04
N ALA A 115 -13.81 -16.01 -3.93
CA ALA A 115 -13.42 -14.60 -3.85
C ALA A 115 -12.69 -14.37 -2.51
N ALA A 116 -11.38 -14.38 -2.51
CA ALA A 116 -10.61 -14.02 -1.33
C ALA A 116 -9.84 -12.74 -1.58
N THR A 117 -9.99 -11.82 -0.67
CA THR A 117 -9.12 -10.68 -0.57
C THR A 117 -8.04 -10.96 0.45
N PHE A 118 -6.87 -11.37 0.00
CA PHE A 118 -5.73 -11.55 0.88
C PHE A 118 -5.16 -10.20 1.32
N ARG A 119 -5.46 -9.84 2.56
CA ARG A 119 -4.82 -8.72 3.24
C ARG A 119 -3.56 -9.21 3.91
N ARG A 120 -2.41 -8.99 3.31
CA ARG A 120 -1.17 -9.08 4.05
C ARG A 120 -0.86 -7.72 4.70
N THR A 121 -1.49 -7.48 5.85
CA THR A 121 -1.35 -6.24 6.64
C THR A 121 -0.08 -6.24 7.50
N VAL A 122 0.79 -7.23 7.37
CA VAL A 122 1.97 -7.41 8.24
C VAL A 122 2.98 -6.27 8.07
N TRP A 123 2.86 -5.46 7.04
CA TRP A 123 3.89 -4.51 6.63
C TRP A 123 3.56 -3.04 6.88
N SER A 124 2.44 -2.70 7.50
CA SER A 124 2.13 -1.32 7.89
C SER A 124 0.99 -1.27 8.90
N THR A 125 1.28 -1.34 10.17
CA THR A 125 0.30 -1.16 11.26
C THR A 125 0.46 0.15 12.01
N ARG A 126 1.46 0.95 11.71
CA ARG A 126 1.60 2.30 12.27
C ARG A 126 1.49 3.31 11.14
N THR A 127 0.57 4.26 11.26
CA THR A 127 0.62 5.49 10.49
C THR A 127 1.94 6.19 10.86
N PRO A 128 2.90 6.38 9.95
CA PRO A 128 4.10 7.11 10.27
C PRO A 128 3.68 8.50 10.72
N ARG A 129 4.10 8.93 11.90
CA ARG A 129 4.04 10.35 12.24
C ARG A 129 4.76 11.07 11.13
N SER A 130 4.05 12.00 10.47
CA SER A 130 4.55 12.88 9.43
C SER A 130 6.01 13.27 9.70
N ILE A 131 6.92 12.85 8.81
CA ILE A 131 8.28 13.39 8.72
C ILE A 131 8.21 14.71 7.94
N ALA A 132 7.22 15.56 8.26
CA ALA A 132 7.28 16.96 7.93
C ALA A 132 8.32 17.56 8.88
N GLY A 133 9.50 17.83 8.33
CA GLY A 133 10.58 18.49 9.02
C GLY A 133 10.05 19.68 9.80
N ARG A 134 10.28 19.68 11.08
CA ARG A 134 10.13 20.83 11.94
C ARG A 134 11.20 21.84 11.52
N THR A 135 10.95 22.57 10.43
CA THR A 135 11.66 23.82 10.22
C THR A 135 11.32 24.70 11.43
N ARG A 136 12.28 24.85 12.33
CA ARG A 136 12.25 25.88 13.36
C ARG A 136 12.08 27.22 12.64
N ARG A 137 10.86 27.69 12.49
CA ARG A 137 10.61 29.11 12.26
C ARG A 137 11.02 29.81 13.55
N GLY A 138 12.15 30.50 13.46
CA GLY A 138 12.59 31.43 14.50
C GLY A 138 11.43 32.35 14.85
N ARG A 139 11.09 32.44 16.10
CA ARG A 139 10.20 33.49 16.63
C ARG A 139 10.93 34.82 16.46
N GLY A 140 10.64 35.48 15.34
CA GLY A 140 10.94 36.89 15.19
C GLY A 140 10.13 37.66 16.23
N HIS A 141 10.85 38.31 17.12
CA HIS A 141 10.37 39.25 18.10
C HIS A 141 9.61 40.37 17.38
N LEU A 142 8.28 40.36 17.39
CA LEU A 142 7.47 41.51 17.03
C LEU A 142 7.50 42.48 18.23
N ARG A 143 8.34 43.49 18.09
CA ARG A 143 8.34 44.65 18.98
C ARG A 143 7.01 45.39 18.80
N ASP A 144 6.34 45.62 19.93
CA ASP A 144 5.27 46.59 20.11
C ASP A 144 5.61 47.92 19.43
N ARG A 145 4.85 48.32 18.45
CA ARG A 145 4.79 49.70 18.01
C ARG A 145 3.54 50.32 18.60
N HIS A 146 3.77 51.04 19.67
CA HIS A 146 2.89 52.03 20.24
C HIS A 146 2.38 53.01 19.19
N VAL A 147 1.06 53.13 19.03
CA VAL A 147 0.41 54.17 18.22
C VAL A 147 -0.06 55.26 19.18
N PRO A 148 0.46 56.49 19.07
CA PRO A 148 -0.09 57.59 19.85
C PRO A 148 -1.37 58.09 19.23
N GLY A 149 -2.38 58.29 20.08
CA GLY A 149 -3.63 58.97 19.69
C GLY A 149 -3.38 60.46 19.38
N GLY A 150 -4.21 61.00 18.48
CA GLY A 150 -4.25 62.41 18.12
C GLY A 150 -5.64 62.75 17.60
N LYS A 151 -6.35 63.42 18.48
CA LYS A 151 -7.43 64.39 18.28
C LYS A 151 -8.36 64.27 17.08
#